data_9ad996ed9d5039c826128f39d31a3842
#
_entry.id   9ad996ed9d5039c826128f39d31a3842
#
_cell.length_a   1.000
_cell.length_b   1.000
_cell.length_c   1.000
_cell.angle_alpha   90.00
_cell.angle_beta   90.00
_cell.angle_gamma   90.00
#
_symmetry.space_group_name_H-M   'P 1'
#
loop_
_entity.id
_entity.type
_entity.pdbx_description
1 polymer ?
#
loop_
_entity_poly.entity_id
_entity_poly.type
_entity_poly.pdbx_seq_one_letter_code
_entity_poly.pdbx_strand_id
1 'polypeptide(L)'
;MTAPTPERLFDLSRDDDQRMNQETMQRFAANDIRSIAKDADEAGAAPEGFYAKTAELGLALLPIPEAIGGAGMARSPVSNVLNIEDLAWGDLALTLGAITPQAFVNTLLDQGSEAQKAKYLPRFCDGSFVAATTALTEPGATFDPMEPQCKASAVDGGYRLSGSKCLVPLGMSAELVLVVAQLEGKGPAAFIIEGRPEGMSTAQEENMGLRPLELATLTFEDVLLPSDALLGDGNFDLQRFVDLSRIGLCAHAVGCCQAVFDYVKEYVNERVAFGEPISHRQAVAFMVADIAIELEAMRLMTWRAASLAEQGLDFQKQAYLAKVACAEHAMKIGTDGVQLLGGHGFCREHPVEAWYRNLRAIAILDGVASV
;
A
#
# COMPACT_ATOMS: atom_id res chain seq x y z
N MET A 1 9.45 17.76 -31.53
CA MET A 1 9.19 16.47 -30.88
C MET A 1 10.55 15.85 -30.56
N THR A 2 10.96 15.84 -29.29
CA THR A 2 12.17 15.12 -28.85
C THR A 2 11.88 13.61 -28.98
N ALA A 3 12.85 12.84 -29.49
CA ALA A 3 12.72 11.39 -29.55
C ALA A 3 12.47 10.85 -28.13
N PRO A 4 11.58 9.86 -27.96
CA PRO A 4 11.33 9.28 -26.64
C PRO A 4 12.63 8.72 -26.08
N THR A 5 12.89 8.96 -24.80
CA THR A 5 14.05 8.38 -24.09
C THR A 5 13.92 6.87 -24.16
N PRO A 6 14.94 6.14 -24.66
CA PRO A 6 14.85 4.69 -24.74
C PRO A 6 14.81 4.08 -23.34
N GLU A 7 13.90 3.12 -23.15
CA GLU A 7 13.85 2.31 -21.93
C GLU A 7 15.21 1.62 -21.71
N ARG A 8 15.76 1.71 -20.49
CA ARG A 8 16.94 0.93 -20.12
C ARG A 8 16.54 -0.54 -19.94
N LEU A 9 17.46 -1.45 -20.22
CA LEU A 9 17.26 -2.85 -19.89
C LEU A 9 16.95 -2.98 -18.39
N PHE A 10 15.94 -3.81 -18.08
CA PHE A 10 15.55 -4.10 -16.72
C PHE A 10 16.61 -5.00 -16.08
N ASP A 11 17.30 -4.46 -15.08
CA ASP A 11 18.28 -5.22 -14.28
C ASP A 11 17.60 -5.85 -13.08
N LEU A 12 17.63 -7.17 -13.00
CA LEU A 12 17.06 -7.95 -11.90
C LEU A 12 18.05 -8.10 -10.73
N SER A 13 19.30 -7.69 -10.91
CA SER A 13 20.30 -7.74 -9.84
C SER A 13 20.10 -6.56 -8.87
N ARG A 14 20.10 -6.86 -7.58
CA ARG A 14 20.07 -5.85 -6.52
C ARG A 14 21.47 -5.26 -6.34
N ASP A 15 21.58 -3.96 -6.18
CA ASP A 15 22.82 -3.31 -5.78
C ASP A 15 23.12 -3.56 -4.27
N ASP A 16 24.26 -3.05 -3.79
CA ASP A 16 24.70 -3.30 -2.41
C ASP A 16 23.77 -2.64 -1.37
N ASP A 17 23.27 -1.44 -1.65
CA ASP A 17 22.34 -0.74 -0.76
C ASP A 17 21.00 -1.47 -0.70
N GLN A 18 20.48 -1.93 -1.83
CA GLN A 18 19.25 -2.72 -1.90
C GLN A 18 19.40 -4.06 -1.17
N ARG A 19 20.58 -4.72 -1.22
CA ARG A 19 20.84 -5.95 -0.47
C ARG A 19 20.87 -5.71 1.04
N MET A 20 21.52 -4.65 1.50
CA MET A 20 21.57 -4.29 2.91
C MET A 20 20.17 -3.92 3.45
N ASN A 21 19.41 -3.16 2.68
CA ASN A 21 18.01 -2.86 3.01
C ASN A 21 17.16 -4.12 3.09
N GLN A 22 17.32 -5.04 2.13
CA GLN A 22 16.63 -6.32 2.13
C GLN A 22 16.84 -7.11 3.42
N GLU A 23 18.11 -7.28 3.86
CA GLU A 23 18.41 -7.99 5.11
C GLU A 23 17.71 -7.35 6.31
N THR A 24 17.64 -6.01 6.33
CA THR A 24 16.97 -5.27 7.40
C THR A 24 15.46 -5.47 7.35
N MET A 25 14.84 -5.33 6.17
CA MET A 25 13.39 -5.49 6.00
C MET A 25 12.95 -6.93 6.28
N GLN A 26 13.68 -7.93 5.79
CA GLN A 26 13.37 -9.34 6.05
C GLN A 26 13.49 -9.70 7.54
N ARG A 27 14.51 -9.20 8.23
CA ARG A 27 14.65 -9.40 9.67
C ARG A 27 13.50 -8.76 10.44
N PHE A 28 13.13 -7.54 10.10
CA PHE A 28 11.98 -6.85 10.71
C PHE A 28 10.67 -7.57 10.39
N ALA A 29 10.46 -7.98 9.15
CA ALA A 29 9.29 -8.75 8.74
C ALA A 29 9.13 -10.05 9.53
N ALA A 30 10.22 -10.80 9.73
CA ALA A 30 10.19 -12.07 10.45
C ALA A 30 9.98 -11.88 11.96
N ASN A 31 10.70 -10.96 12.58
CA ASN A 31 10.75 -10.83 14.02
C ASN A 31 9.68 -9.90 14.60
N ASP A 32 9.31 -8.86 13.87
CA ASP A 32 8.49 -7.76 14.38
C ASP A 32 7.12 -7.66 13.73
N ILE A 33 6.92 -8.26 12.54
CA ILE A 33 5.62 -8.32 11.88
C ILE A 33 5.02 -9.72 11.97
N ARG A 34 5.71 -10.75 11.45
CA ARG A 34 5.19 -12.12 11.38
C ARG A 34 4.88 -12.69 12.77
N SER A 35 5.71 -12.39 13.75
CA SER A 35 5.55 -12.90 15.12
C SER A 35 4.29 -12.41 15.82
N ILE A 36 3.75 -11.25 15.42
CA ILE A 36 2.56 -10.62 16.02
C ILE A 36 1.32 -10.70 15.13
N ALA A 37 1.46 -11.09 13.86
CA ALA A 37 0.41 -11.00 12.84
C ALA A 37 -0.89 -11.72 13.24
N LYS A 38 -0.77 -12.93 13.82
CA LYS A 38 -1.92 -13.71 14.27
C LYS A 38 -2.69 -13.02 15.39
N ASP A 39 -1.98 -12.59 16.42
CA ASP A 39 -2.59 -11.93 17.58
C ASP A 39 -3.21 -10.59 17.18
N ALA A 40 -2.58 -9.85 16.28
CA ALA A 40 -3.10 -8.60 15.72
C ALA A 40 -4.38 -8.84 14.89
N ASP A 41 -4.43 -9.89 14.05
CA ASP A 41 -5.64 -10.26 13.31
C ASP A 41 -6.77 -10.68 14.25
N GLU A 42 -6.46 -11.41 15.32
CA GLU A 42 -7.46 -11.80 16.34
C GLU A 42 -7.99 -10.60 17.11
N ALA A 43 -7.12 -9.69 17.50
CA ALA A 43 -7.48 -8.46 18.20
C ALA A 43 -8.23 -7.45 17.31
N GLY A 44 -8.03 -7.52 15.98
CA GLY A 44 -8.53 -6.52 15.04
C GLY A 44 -7.84 -5.16 15.16
N ALA A 45 -6.60 -5.14 15.65
CA ALA A 45 -5.80 -3.93 15.83
C ALA A 45 -4.31 -4.26 15.85
N ALA A 46 -3.47 -3.32 15.40
CA ALA A 46 -2.04 -3.41 15.59
C ALA A 46 -1.69 -3.27 17.09
N PRO A 47 -0.72 -4.05 17.62
CA PRO A 47 -0.32 -3.92 19.01
C PRO A 47 0.21 -2.52 19.34
N GLU A 48 0.05 -2.11 20.60
CA GLU A 48 0.60 -0.85 21.10
C GLU A 48 2.12 -0.77 20.83
N GLY A 49 2.58 0.37 20.37
CA GLY A 49 4.00 0.60 20.05
C GLY A 49 4.45 0.04 18.69
N PHE A 50 3.65 -0.74 17.99
CA PHE A 50 4.02 -1.30 16.68
C PHE A 50 4.41 -0.20 15.68
N TYR A 51 3.56 0.80 15.51
CA TYR A 51 3.84 1.90 14.56
C TYR A 51 5.05 2.75 14.98
N ALA A 52 5.26 2.99 16.26
CA ALA A 52 6.46 3.67 16.74
C ALA A 52 7.73 2.90 16.33
N LYS A 53 7.70 1.56 16.45
CA LYS A 53 8.81 0.71 16.02
C LYS A 53 9.04 0.72 14.51
N THR A 54 7.95 0.81 13.70
CA THR A 54 8.09 0.94 12.25
C THR A 54 8.68 2.27 11.81
N ALA A 55 8.50 3.33 12.59
CA ALA A 55 9.13 4.63 12.33
C ALA A 55 10.67 4.55 12.36
N GLU A 56 11.24 3.63 13.15
CA GLU A 56 12.70 3.38 13.20
C GLU A 56 13.28 2.90 11.86
N LEU A 57 12.45 2.31 10.96
CA LEU A 57 12.87 1.95 9.60
C LEU A 57 13.09 3.18 8.72
N GLY A 58 12.55 4.34 9.10
CA GLY A 58 12.76 5.61 8.43
C GLY A 58 12.17 5.72 7.02
N LEU A 59 11.27 4.82 6.60
CA LEU A 59 10.79 4.74 5.22
C LEU A 59 10.19 6.06 4.70
N ALA A 60 9.45 6.78 5.54
CA ALA A 60 8.90 8.09 5.19
C ALA A 60 9.97 9.21 5.21
N LEU A 61 11.02 9.06 6.02
CA LEU A 61 12.12 10.02 6.19
C LEU A 61 13.09 10.00 5.00
N LEU A 62 13.34 8.81 4.41
CA LEU A 62 14.38 8.61 3.41
C LEU A 62 14.33 9.62 2.23
N PRO A 63 13.17 9.87 1.58
CA PRO A 63 13.10 10.77 0.43
C PRO A 63 13.04 12.27 0.81
N ILE A 64 12.91 12.61 2.09
CA ILE A 64 12.82 14.00 2.54
C ILE A 64 14.20 14.67 2.44
N PRO A 65 14.32 15.88 1.85
CA PRO A 65 15.59 16.57 1.70
C PRO A 65 16.30 16.83 3.06
N GLU A 66 17.62 16.72 3.07
CA GLU A 66 18.46 17.01 4.26
C GLU A 66 18.22 18.42 4.82
N ALA A 67 18.00 19.40 3.94
CA ALA A 67 17.72 20.79 4.33
C ALA A 67 16.45 20.92 5.21
N ILE A 68 15.58 19.93 5.20
CA ILE A 68 14.33 19.87 6.01
C ILE A 68 14.49 18.91 7.19
N GLY A 69 15.63 18.21 7.30
CA GLY A 69 15.92 17.23 8.35
C GLY A 69 15.72 15.77 7.95
N GLY A 70 15.47 15.50 6.67
CA GLY A 70 15.37 14.15 6.11
C GLY A 70 16.72 13.52 5.78
N ALA A 71 16.70 12.33 5.19
CA ALA A 71 17.91 11.62 4.76
C ALA A 71 18.44 12.05 3.38
N GLY A 72 17.65 12.80 2.59
CA GLY A 72 18.07 13.31 1.29
C GLY A 72 18.28 12.23 0.23
N MET A 73 17.80 11.00 0.46
CA MET A 73 17.95 9.93 -0.52
C MET A 73 17.05 10.17 -1.73
N ALA A 74 17.58 9.89 -2.91
CA ALA A 74 16.76 9.92 -4.12
C ALA A 74 15.60 8.94 -3.99
N ARG A 75 14.38 9.38 -4.32
CA ARG A 75 13.23 8.50 -4.35
C ARG A 75 13.43 7.42 -5.40
N SER A 76 13.32 6.16 -5.01
CA SER A 76 13.43 5.00 -5.87
C SER A 76 12.18 4.13 -5.77
N PRO A 77 11.25 4.21 -6.75
CA PRO A 77 10.12 3.29 -6.85
C PRO A 77 10.53 1.81 -6.80
N VAL A 78 11.68 1.45 -7.39
CA VAL A 78 12.20 0.07 -7.35
C VAL A 78 12.56 -0.33 -5.93
N SER A 79 13.36 0.47 -5.22
CA SER A 79 13.73 0.16 -3.82
C SER A 79 12.51 0.13 -2.91
N ASN A 80 11.52 1.01 -3.12
CA ASN A 80 10.27 1.00 -2.35
C ASN A 80 9.47 -0.29 -2.58
N VAL A 81 9.37 -0.76 -3.83
CA VAL A 81 8.73 -2.06 -4.15
C VAL A 81 9.42 -3.20 -3.42
N LEU A 82 10.77 -3.26 -3.48
CA LEU A 82 11.55 -4.31 -2.81
C LEU A 82 11.32 -4.31 -1.29
N ASN A 83 11.35 -3.14 -0.66
CA ASN A 83 11.10 -3.00 0.77
C ASN A 83 9.67 -3.44 1.15
N ILE A 84 8.67 -3.05 0.35
CA ILE A 84 7.27 -3.43 0.59
C ILE A 84 7.08 -4.94 0.43
N GLU A 85 7.67 -5.59 -0.59
CA GLU A 85 7.61 -7.03 -0.76
C GLU A 85 8.17 -7.77 0.46
N ASP A 86 9.37 -7.37 0.91
CA ASP A 86 10.03 -7.99 2.06
C ASP A 86 9.20 -7.81 3.35
N LEU A 87 8.63 -6.62 3.60
CA LEU A 87 7.79 -6.38 4.77
C LEU A 87 6.43 -7.10 4.70
N ALA A 88 5.77 -7.09 3.54
CA ALA A 88 4.45 -7.71 3.36
C ALA A 88 4.49 -9.25 3.40
N TRP A 89 5.66 -9.85 3.26
CA TRP A 89 5.90 -11.24 3.62
C TRP A 89 5.62 -11.50 5.11
N GLY A 90 5.90 -10.52 5.96
CA GLY A 90 5.55 -10.57 7.38
C GLY A 90 4.03 -10.60 7.60
N ASP A 91 3.34 -9.56 7.21
CA ASP A 91 1.87 -9.45 7.15
C ASP A 91 1.47 -8.26 6.27
N LEU A 92 0.49 -8.45 5.40
CA LEU A 92 0.03 -7.45 4.45
C LEU A 92 -0.62 -6.24 5.16
N ALA A 93 -1.49 -6.48 6.15
CA ALA A 93 -2.26 -5.44 6.81
C ALA A 93 -1.38 -4.54 7.70
N LEU A 94 -0.50 -5.16 8.50
CA LEU A 94 0.46 -4.44 9.35
C LEU A 94 1.44 -3.64 8.50
N THR A 95 1.92 -4.21 7.38
CA THR A 95 2.83 -3.51 6.46
C THR A 95 2.14 -2.31 5.81
N LEU A 96 0.89 -2.46 5.34
CA LEU A 96 0.14 -1.36 4.75
C LEU A 96 -0.03 -0.20 5.75
N GLY A 97 -0.36 -0.49 7.01
CA GLY A 97 -0.41 0.52 8.07
C GLY A 97 0.92 1.21 8.31
N ALA A 98 2.01 0.45 8.37
CA ALA A 98 3.36 0.96 8.61
C ALA A 98 3.84 1.92 7.51
N ILE A 99 3.50 1.67 6.25
CA ILE A 99 3.95 2.49 5.11
C ILE A 99 2.93 3.56 4.68
N THR A 100 1.74 3.60 5.27
CA THR A 100 0.72 4.62 4.95
C THR A 100 1.27 6.06 5.00
N PRO A 101 2.10 6.48 5.97
CA PRO A 101 2.70 7.81 5.99
C PRO A 101 3.60 8.09 4.77
N GLN A 102 4.27 7.09 4.23
CA GLN A 102 5.11 7.24 3.03
C GLN A 102 4.29 7.65 1.81
N ALA A 103 3.05 7.16 1.67
CA ALA A 103 2.16 7.56 0.57
C ALA A 103 1.83 9.06 0.63
N PHE A 104 1.57 9.59 1.82
CA PHE A 104 1.36 11.02 2.03
C PHE A 104 2.63 11.83 1.71
N VAL A 105 3.78 11.44 2.26
CA VAL A 105 5.08 12.11 2.05
C VAL A 105 5.46 12.12 0.58
N ASN A 106 5.37 10.97 -0.10
CA ASN A 106 5.68 10.87 -1.53
C ASN A 106 4.80 11.77 -2.38
N THR A 107 3.49 11.82 -2.10
CA THR A 107 2.55 12.69 -2.82
C THR A 107 2.86 14.16 -2.56
N LEU A 108 3.21 14.52 -1.34
CA LEU A 108 3.57 15.88 -0.97
C LEU A 108 4.89 16.33 -1.65
N LEU A 109 5.88 15.43 -1.72
CA LEU A 109 7.15 15.70 -2.41
C LEU A 109 6.94 15.91 -3.92
N ASP A 110 6.08 15.08 -4.53
CA ASP A 110 5.82 15.14 -5.97
C ASP A 110 4.99 16.37 -6.37
N GLN A 111 3.98 16.73 -5.58
CA GLN A 111 2.91 17.63 -6.03
C GLN A 111 2.61 18.78 -5.06
N GLY A 112 3.20 18.79 -3.88
CA GLY A 112 3.03 19.85 -2.90
C GLY A 112 3.78 21.13 -3.24
N SER A 113 3.26 22.29 -2.80
CA SER A 113 4.01 23.55 -2.87
C SER A 113 5.17 23.56 -1.89
N GLU A 114 6.18 24.40 -2.15
CA GLU A 114 7.33 24.53 -1.23
C GLU A 114 6.91 24.95 0.18
N ALA A 115 5.86 25.78 0.29
CA ALA A 115 5.30 26.17 1.61
C ALA A 115 4.69 24.95 2.33
N GLN A 116 3.98 24.08 1.63
CA GLN A 116 3.42 22.86 2.19
C GLN A 116 4.51 21.84 2.56
N LYS A 117 5.52 21.67 1.71
CA LYS A 117 6.68 20.84 2.04
C LYS A 117 7.38 21.33 3.31
N ALA A 118 7.64 22.63 3.40
CA ALA A 118 8.25 23.24 4.59
C ALA A 118 7.38 23.11 5.85
N LYS A 119 6.05 23.11 5.71
CA LYS A 119 5.10 22.98 6.82
C LYS A 119 4.99 21.55 7.35
N TYR A 120 4.89 20.56 6.45
CA TYR A 120 4.48 19.21 6.82
C TYR A 120 5.64 18.21 6.91
N LEU A 121 6.64 18.29 6.01
CA LEU A 121 7.72 17.28 5.96
C LEU A 121 8.57 17.21 7.25
N PRO A 122 8.86 18.32 7.97
CA PRO A 122 9.63 18.23 9.22
C PRO A 122 9.00 17.33 10.28
N ARG A 123 7.67 17.12 10.24
CA ARG A 123 6.97 16.25 11.20
C ARG A 123 7.39 14.78 11.09
N PHE A 124 7.90 14.36 9.94
CA PHE A 124 8.35 12.98 9.68
C PHE A 124 9.84 12.77 9.94
N CYS A 125 10.54 13.80 10.47
CA CYS A 125 12.01 13.79 10.61
C CYS A 125 12.50 13.57 12.04
N ASP A 126 11.62 13.52 13.03
CA ASP A 126 12.00 13.39 14.45
C ASP A 126 12.04 11.94 14.95
N GLY A 127 11.79 10.97 14.08
CA GLY A 127 11.78 9.54 14.40
C GLY A 127 10.48 9.05 15.04
N SER A 128 9.47 9.92 15.19
CA SER A 128 8.14 9.51 15.63
C SER A 128 7.29 9.01 14.46
N PHE A 129 6.29 8.16 14.74
CA PHE A 129 5.29 7.76 13.75
C PHE A 129 4.22 8.84 13.66
N VAL A 130 4.12 9.47 12.50
CA VAL A 130 3.04 10.42 12.19
C VAL A 130 1.96 9.67 11.43
N ALA A 131 0.76 9.57 12.00
CA ALA A 131 -0.38 8.95 11.33
C ALA A 131 -0.88 9.87 10.21
N ALA A 132 -0.29 9.73 9.03
CA ALA A 132 -0.67 10.45 7.82
C ALA A 132 -1.19 9.47 6.78
N THR A 133 -2.25 9.80 6.07
CA THR A 133 -2.93 8.92 5.13
C THR A 133 -3.41 9.63 3.89
N THR A 134 -3.78 8.83 2.88
CA THR A 134 -4.40 9.29 1.64
C THR A 134 -5.80 8.70 1.51
N ALA A 135 -6.77 9.48 1.04
CA ALA A 135 -8.17 9.10 0.93
C ALA A 135 -8.68 9.35 -0.50
N LEU A 136 -8.74 8.28 -1.30
CA LEU A 136 -9.22 8.29 -2.69
C LEU A 136 -10.54 7.56 -2.83
N THR A 137 -10.60 6.28 -2.38
CA THR A 137 -11.74 5.37 -2.60
C THR A 137 -13.03 5.92 -2.00
N GLU A 138 -14.12 5.76 -2.73
CA GLU A 138 -15.45 6.24 -2.33
C GLU A 138 -16.46 5.09 -2.25
N PRO A 139 -17.47 5.19 -1.37
CA PRO A 139 -18.53 4.19 -1.29
C PRO A 139 -19.31 4.14 -2.60
N GLY A 140 -19.55 2.93 -3.10
CA GLY A 140 -20.36 2.71 -4.29
C GLY A 140 -19.80 1.61 -5.20
N ALA A 141 -20.70 0.84 -5.80
CA ALA A 141 -20.33 -0.28 -6.67
C ALA A 141 -19.71 0.16 -8.01
N THR A 142 -19.89 1.41 -8.40
CA THR A 142 -19.40 1.98 -9.66
C THR A 142 -18.31 3.03 -9.43
N PHE A 143 -17.59 2.95 -8.31
CA PHE A 143 -16.49 3.88 -8.04
C PHE A 143 -15.43 3.76 -9.13
N ASP A 144 -15.07 4.92 -9.70
CA ASP A 144 -13.94 5.08 -10.62
C ASP A 144 -12.91 6.01 -9.94
N PRO A 145 -11.68 5.54 -9.69
CA PRO A 145 -10.65 6.37 -9.06
C PRO A 145 -10.30 7.64 -9.86
N MET A 146 -10.59 7.64 -11.18
CA MET A 146 -10.33 8.80 -12.06
C MET A 146 -11.48 9.82 -12.06
N GLU A 147 -12.65 9.47 -11.52
CA GLU A 147 -13.83 10.32 -11.46
C GLU A 147 -14.36 10.47 -10.01
N PRO A 148 -13.60 11.07 -9.08
CA PRO A 148 -14.03 11.22 -7.69
C PRO A 148 -15.35 12.01 -7.59
N GLN A 149 -16.26 11.52 -6.76
CA GLN A 149 -17.58 12.13 -6.53
C GLN A 149 -17.60 13.05 -5.29
N CYS A 150 -16.63 12.94 -4.39
CA CYS A 150 -16.42 13.90 -3.31
C CYS A 150 -16.14 15.28 -3.93
N LYS A 151 -16.85 16.31 -3.49
CA LYS A 151 -16.87 17.64 -4.13
C LYS A 151 -16.19 18.68 -3.27
N ALA A 152 -15.43 19.55 -3.93
CA ALA A 152 -14.89 20.75 -3.33
C ALA A 152 -15.34 21.99 -4.12
N SER A 153 -15.72 23.05 -3.46
CA SER A 153 -16.05 24.34 -4.06
C SER A 153 -15.27 25.46 -3.38
N ALA A 154 -14.83 26.46 -4.15
CA ALA A 154 -14.16 27.63 -3.60
C ALA A 154 -15.18 28.50 -2.81
N VAL A 155 -14.78 28.94 -1.63
CA VAL A 155 -15.52 29.85 -0.78
C VAL A 155 -14.61 31.00 -0.32
N ASP A 156 -15.18 32.01 0.33
CA ASP A 156 -14.36 33.09 0.87
C ASP A 156 -13.36 32.55 1.91
N GLY A 157 -12.10 32.79 1.67
CA GLY A 157 -10.98 32.32 2.54
C GLY A 157 -10.54 30.87 2.37
N GLY A 158 -11.12 30.08 1.46
CA GLY A 158 -10.71 28.68 1.27
C GLY A 158 -11.63 27.83 0.43
N TYR A 159 -11.93 26.62 0.94
CA TYR A 159 -12.71 25.61 0.23
C TYR A 159 -13.74 24.97 1.14
N ARG A 160 -14.84 24.54 0.55
CA ARG A 160 -15.85 23.70 1.20
C ARG A 160 -15.81 22.33 0.59
N LEU A 161 -15.65 21.31 1.45
CA LEU A 161 -15.53 19.89 1.05
C LEU A 161 -16.76 19.12 1.53
N SER A 162 -17.38 18.34 0.62
CA SER A 162 -18.54 17.50 0.94
C SER A 162 -18.45 16.17 0.20
N GLY A 163 -18.80 15.08 0.88
CA GLY A 163 -18.77 13.71 0.34
C GLY A 163 -18.28 12.69 1.34
N SER A 164 -17.86 11.54 0.87
CA SER A 164 -17.38 10.44 1.72
C SER A 164 -16.23 9.69 1.07
N LYS A 165 -15.30 9.22 1.89
CA LYS A 165 -14.20 8.32 1.51
C LYS A 165 -14.30 7.07 2.36
N CYS A 166 -13.98 5.91 1.80
CA CYS A 166 -13.98 4.64 2.51
C CYS A 166 -12.65 3.90 2.32
N LEU A 167 -12.46 2.84 3.10
CA LEU A 167 -11.23 2.02 3.10
C LEU A 167 -9.97 2.87 3.32
N VAL A 168 -10.07 3.90 4.14
CA VAL A 168 -8.95 4.81 4.44
C VAL A 168 -8.09 4.21 5.55
N PRO A 169 -6.82 3.82 5.26
CA PRO A 169 -5.92 3.28 6.27
C PRO A 169 -5.64 4.30 7.37
N LEU A 170 -5.55 3.85 8.62
CA LEU A 170 -5.36 4.70 9.80
C LEU A 170 -6.41 5.82 9.91
N GLY A 171 -7.56 5.67 9.24
CA GLY A 171 -8.56 6.73 9.15
C GLY A 171 -9.15 7.16 10.49
N MET A 172 -9.10 6.29 11.52
CA MET A 172 -9.53 6.63 12.89
C MET A 172 -8.50 7.47 13.65
N SER A 173 -7.21 7.27 13.38
CA SER A 173 -6.10 7.88 14.12
C SER A 173 -5.32 8.94 13.34
N ALA A 174 -5.56 9.07 12.02
CA ALA A 174 -4.80 9.97 11.16
C ALA A 174 -4.83 11.42 11.64
N GLU A 175 -3.64 12.03 11.77
CA GLU A 175 -3.42 13.44 12.07
C GLU A 175 -3.41 14.31 10.81
N LEU A 176 -2.99 13.70 9.68
CA LEU A 176 -2.95 14.31 8.36
C LEU A 176 -3.67 13.41 7.36
N VAL A 177 -4.61 13.97 6.62
CA VAL A 177 -5.34 13.26 5.56
C VAL A 177 -5.23 14.03 4.26
N LEU A 178 -4.71 13.38 3.21
CA LEU A 178 -4.75 13.91 1.86
C LEU A 178 -5.99 13.36 1.15
N VAL A 179 -6.98 14.22 0.94
CA VAL A 179 -8.28 13.85 0.35
C VAL A 179 -8.33 14.27 -1.11
N VAL A 180 -8.61 13.32 -2.00
CA VAL A 180 -8.85 13.61 -3.42
C VAL A 180 -10.33 13.93 -3.62
N ALA A 181 -10.63 15.08 -4.25
CA ALA A 181 -11.98 15.52 -4.52
C ALA A 181 -12.08 16.22 -5.87
N GLN A 182 -13.30 16.32 -6.40
CA GLN A 182 -13.62 17.07 -7.61
C GLN A 182 -13.78 18.56 -7.25
N LEU A 183 -12.78 19.38 -7.62
CA LEU A 183 -12.86 20.84 -7.44
C LEU A 183 -13.70 21.44 -8.55
N GLU A 184 -14.76 22.16 -8.16
CA GLU A 184 -15.69 22.81 -9.08
C GLU A 184 -14.95 23.75 -10.06
N GLY A 185 -15.22 23.57 -11.36
CA GLY A 185 -14.60 24.36 -12.43
C GLY A 185 -13.14 24.03 -12.76
N LYS A 186 -12.49 23.07 -12.04
CA LYS A 186 -11.08 22.74 -12.24
C LYS A 186 -10.82 21.26 -12.53
N GLY A 187 -11.55 20.35 -11.88
CA GLY A 187 -11.36 18.92 -12.03
C GLY A 187 -10.83 18.26 -10.75
N PRO A 188 -10.24 17.05 -10.84
CA PRO A 188 -9.68 16.38 -9.67
C PRO A 188 -8.58 17.20 -9.00
N ALA A 189 -8.64 17.33 -7.70
CA ALA A 189 -7.68 18.05 -6.86
C ALA A 189 -7.50 17.30 -5.54
N ALA A 190 -6.41 17.55 -4.84
CA ALA A 190 -6.16 16.98 -3.52
C ALA A 190 -6.12 18.09 -2.45
N PHE A 191 -6.58 17.75 -1.24
CA PHE A 191 -6.65 18.67 -0.11
C PHE A 191 -5.98 18.03 1.10
N ILE A 192 -5.13 18.79 1.80
CA ILE A 192 -4.53 18.36 3.07
C ILE A 192 -5.44 18.81 4.20
N ILE A 193 -5.91 17.85 5.00
CA ILE A 193 -6.72 18.10 6.20
C ILE A 193 -5.86 17.77 7.42
N GLU A 194 -5.79 18.70 8.36
CA GLU A 194 -5.13 18.52 9.67
C GLU A 194 -6.18 18.24 10.74
N GLY A 195 -5.98 17.16 11.50
CA GLY A 195 -6.86 16.79 12.60
C GLY A 195 -8.29 16.43 12.17
N ARG A 196 -9.27 16.91 12.93
CA ARG A 196 -10.71 16.64 12.73
C ARG A 196 -11.47 17.97 12.72
N PRO A 197 -11.54 18.67 11.57
CA PRO A 197 -12.32 19.90 11.46
C PRO A 197 -13.81 19.64 11.67
N GLU A 198 -14.56 20.69 12.02
CA GLU A 198 -16.01 20.63 12.12
C GLU A 198 -16.64 20.17 10.81
N GLY A 199 -17.65 19.31 10.89
CA GLY A 199 -18.27 18.66 9.73
C GLY A 199 -17.57 17.39 9.24
N MET A 200 -16.40 17.03 9.77
CA MET A 200 -15.75 15.77 9.48
C MET A 200 -16.07 14.72 10.55
N SER A 201 -16.55 13.57 10.12
CA SER A 201 -16.76 12.41 10.98
C SER A 201 -16.02 11.18 10.45
N THR A 202 -15.71 10.24 11.34
CA THR A 202 -14.99 8.99 11.02
C THR A 202 -15.74 7.81 11.62
N ALA A 203 -15.80 6.71 10.88
CA ALA A 203 -16.38 5.45 11.36
C ALA A 203 -15.47 4.30 10.94
N GLN A 204 -15.12 3.43 11.90
CA GLN A 204 -14.33 2.22 11.63
C GLN A 204 -15.14 1.27 10.75
N GLU A 205 -14.47 0.61 9.83
CA GLU A 205 -15.05 -0.41 8.96
C GLU A 205 -14.71 -1.81 9.47
N GLU A 206 -15.71 -2.69 9.50
CA GLU A 206 -15.54 -4.10 9.84
C GLU A 206 -15.37 -4.92 8.56
N ASN A 207 -14.13 -5.22 8.20
CA ASN A 207 -13.79 -5.93 6.99
C ASN A 207 -13.38 -7.39 7.26
N MET A 208 -13.54 -8.26 6.26
CA MET A 208 -13.15 -9.66 6.32
C MET A 208 -11.64 -9.83 6.51
N GLY A 209 -10.85 -9.08 5.74
CA GLY A 209 -9.39 -9.02 5.80
C GLY A 209 -8.91 -7.66 6.28
N LEU A 210 -7.60 -7.51 6.37
CA LEU A 210 -6.92 -6.31 6.86
C LEU A 210 -7.35 -5.93 8.29
N ARG A 211 -7.73 -6.88 9.09
CA ARG A 211 -8.28 -6.66 10.43
C ARG A 211 -7.38 -5.86 11.37
N PRO A 212 -6.03 -6.05 11.36
CA PRO A 212 -5.13 -5.24 12.18
C PRO A 212 -5.04 -3.76 11.78
N LEU A 213 -5.51 -3.41 10.58
CA LEU A 213 -5.44 -2.05 10.04
C LEU A 213 -6.75 -1.31 10.35
N GLU A 214 -6.63 -0.12 10.91
CA GLU A 214 -7.76 0.78 11.12
C GLU A 214 -8.28 1.34 9.79
N LEU A 215 -9.05 0.54 9.05
CA LEU A 215 -9.76 1.04 7.89
C LEU A 215 -10.99 1.83 8.33
N ALA A 216 -11.19 3.02 7.78
CA ALA A 216 -12.31 3.86 8.15
C ALA A 216 -12.98 4.52 6.95
N THR A 217 -14.28 4.79 7.13
CA THR A 217 -15.04 5.74 6.32
C THR A 217 -14.88 7.13 6.91
N LEU A 218 -14.50 8.10 6.07
CA LEU A 218 -14.46 9.53 6.39
C LEU A 218 -15.63 10.21 5.69
N THR A 219 -16.45 10.95 6.45
CA THR A 219 -17.58 11.72 5.90
C THR A 219 -17.33 13.21 6.11
N PHE A 220 -17.56 13.98 5.07
CA PHE A 220 -17.38 15.43 5.02
C PHE A 220 -18.72 16.09 4.76
N GLU A 221 -19.24 16.83 5.74
CA GLU A 221 -20.49 17.60 5.67
C GLU A 221 -20.15 19.08 5.67
N ASP A 222 -19.97 19.65 4.48
CA ASP A 222 -19.63 21.07 4.30
C ASP A 222 -18.39 21.53 5.09
N VAL A 223 -17.37 20.67 5.17
CA VAL A 223 -16.14 20.96 5.89
C VAL A 223 -15.42 22.15 5.27
N LEU A 224 -15.15 23.16 6.08
CA LEU A 224 -14.42 24.35 5.65
C LEU A 224 -12.91 24.13 5.80
N LEU A 225 -12.20 24.28 4.70
CA LEU A 225 -10.76 24.15 4.62
C LEU A 225 -10.12 25.49 4.28
N PRO A 226 -8.98 25.85 4.89
CA PRO A 226 -8.25 27.06 4.55
C PRO A 226 -7.70 27.01 3.12
N SER A 227 -7.34 28.15 2.56
CA SER A 227 -6.84 28.24 1.18
C SER A 227 -5.54 27.46 0.94
N ASP A 228 -4.69 27.28 1.96
CA ASP A 228 -3.45 26.52 1.92
C ASP A 228 -3.66 24.98 2.02
N ALA A 229 -4.90 24.53 2.21
CA ALA A 229 -5.24 23.12 2.20
C ALA A 229 -5.15 22.49 0.78
N LEU A 230 -5.41 23.28 -0.28
CA LEU A 230 -5.30 22.78 -1.65
C LEU A 230 -3.85 22.41 -1.97
N LEU A 231 -3.62 21.16 -2.36
CA LEU A 231 -2.27 20.63 -2.66
C LEU A 231 -1.67 21.34 -3.87
N GLY A 232 -0.47 21.84 -3.71
CA GLY A 232 0.25 22.56 -4.76
C GLY A 232 -0.51 23.80 -5.23
N ASP A 233 -0.69 23.94 -6.54
CA ASP A 233 -1.50 24.95 -7.20
C ASP A 233 -2.89 24.45 -7.65
N GLY A 234 -3.23 23.22 -7.25
CA GLY A 234 -4.44 22.49 -7.62
C GLY A 234 -4.39 21.83 -9.01
N ASN A 235 -3.24 21.70 -9.62
CA ASN A 235 -3.01 20.86 -10.80
C ASN A 235 -2.55 19.48 -10.37
N PHE A 236 -3.48 18.72 -9.77
CA PHE A 236 -3.19 17.39 -9.22
C PHE A 236 -3.11 16.34 -10.33
N ASP A 237 -1.95 15.69 -10.48
CA ASP A 237 -1.78 14.54 -11.38
C ASP A 237 -2.35 13.28 -10.72
N LEU A 238 -3.68 13.14 -10.81
CA LEU A 238 -4.42 12.01 -10.27
C LEU A 238 -3.99 10.69 -10.92
N GLN A 239 -3.70 10.69 -12.23
CA GLN A 239 -3.30 9.46 -12.93
C GLN A 239 -1.98 8.92 -12.35
N ARG A 240 -0.97 9.78 -12.21
CA ARG A 240 0.31 9.39 -11.62
C ARG A 240 0.15 8.93 -10.17
N PHE A 241 -0.65 9.62 -9.37
CA PHE A 241 -0.95 9.24 -8.00
C PHE A 241 -1.56 7.83 -7.92
N VAL A 242 -2.56 7.54 -8.73
CA VAL A 242 -3.21 6.22 -8.79
C VAL A 242 -2.23 5.14 -9.26
N ASP A 243 -1.44 5.42 -10.30
CA ASP A 243 -0.52 4.43 -10.85
C ASP A 243 0.63 4.08 -9.90
N LEU A 244 1.19 5.05 -9.17
CA LEU A 244 2.18 4.78 -8.11
C LEU A 244 1.57 3.97 -6.96
N SER A 245 0.31 4.24 -6.61
CA SER A 245 -0.41 3.45 -5.62
C SER A 245 -0.64 2.01 -6.08
N ARG A 246 -1.00 1.80 -7.33
CA ARG A 246 -1.17 0.46 -7.92
C ARG A 246 0.09 -0.36 -7.83
N ILE A 247 1.25 0.24 -8.13
CA ILE A 247 2.55 -0.45 -8.00
C ILE A 247 2.81 -0.85 -6.54
N GLY A 248 2.56 0.05 -5.58
CA GLY A 248 2.71 -0.24 -4.15
C GLY A 248 1.80 -1.38 -3.67
N LEU A 249 0.53 -1.40 -4.10
CA LEU A 249 -0.40 -2.48 -3.78
C LEU A 249 0.01 -3.81 -4.42
N CYS A 250 0.57 -3.78 -5.63
CA CYS A 250 1.13 -4.98 -6.27
C CYS A 250 2.30 -5.55 -5.46
N ALA A 251 3.19 -4.70 -4.93
CA ALA A 251 4.28 -5.14 -4.06
C ALA A 251 3.77 -5.82 -2.78
N HIS A 252 2.72 -5.30 -2.14
CA HIS A 252 2.06 -5.96 -1.00
C HIS A 252 1.51 -7.33 -1.38
N ALA A 253 0.87 -7.44 -2.55
CA ALA A 253 0.34 -8.71 -3.04
C ALA A 253 1.45 -9.73 -3.24
N VAL A 254 2.57 -9.33 -3.87
CA VAL A 254 3.73 -10.21 -4.12
C VAL A 254 4.33 -10.70 -2.80
N GLY A 255 4.57 -9.82 -1.83
CA GLY A 255 5.12 -10.21 -0.54
C GLY A 255 4.22 -11.19 0.22
N CYS A 256 2.92 -10.94 0.29
CA CYS A 256 1.97 -11.85 0.93
C CYS A 256 1.86 -13.19 0.18
N CYS A 257 1.84 -13.18 -1.15
CA CYS A 257 1.84 -14.41 -1.96
C CYS A 257 3.14 -15.21 -1.79
N GLN A 258 4.29 -14.54 -1.62
CA GLN A 258 5.55 -15.22 -1.29
C GLN A 258 5.43 -15.95 0.06
N ALA A 259 4.77 -15.34 1.05
CA ALA A 259 4.53 -15.98 2.33
C ALA A 259 3.65 -17.23 2.19
N VAL A 260 2.59 -17.16 1.36
CA VAL A 260 1.76 -18.34 1.04
C VAL A 260 2.61 -19.42 0.41
N PHE A 261 3.39 -19.09 -0.63
CA PHE A 261 4.23 -20.06 -1.34
C PHE A 261 5.24 -20.77 -0.44
N ASP A 262 5.97 -20.00 0.38
CA ASP A 262 6.97 -20.56 1.29
C ASP A 262 6.33 -21.54 2.27
N TYR A 263 5.19 -21.15 2.86
CA TYR A 263 4.47 -21.97 3.84
C TYR A 263 3.92 -23.26 3.23
N VAL A 264 3.22 -23.17 2.08
CA VAL A 264 2.60 -24.36 1.49
C VAL A 264 3.64 -25.32 0.92
N LYS A 265 4.76 -24.82 0.41
CA LYS A 265 5.88 -25.64 -0.07
C LYS A 265 6.44 -26.55 1.04
N GLU A 266 6.63 -26.02 2.24
CA GLU A 266 7.05 -26.82 3.40
C GLU A 266 5.95 -27.79 3.84
N TYR A 267 4.74 -27.30 4.01
CA TYR A 267 3.60 -28.10 4.47
C TYR A 267 3.33 -29.32 3.61
N VAL A 268 3.32 -29.18 2.26
CA VAL A 268 3.01 -30.33 1.38
C VAL A 268 4.10 -31.39 1.37
N ASN A 269 5.35 -31.04 1.71
CA ASN A 269 6.46 -31.97 1.84
C ASN A 269 6.49 -32.69 3.19
N GLU A 270 5.96 -32.06 4.24
CA GLU A 270 5.92 -32.64 5.58
C GLU A 270 4.64 -33.44 5.84
N ARG A 271 3.51 -33.00 5.28
CA ARG A 271 2.21 -33.63 5.49
C ARG A 271 2.12 -34.98 4.82
N VAL A 272 2.05 -36.02 5.62
CA VAL A 272 1.86 -37.41 5.15
C VAL A 272 0.38 -37.77 5.14
N ALA A 273 -0.12 -38.24 3.99
CA ALA A 273 -1.42 -38.85 3.81
C ALA A 273 -1.33 -40.03 2.84
N PHE A 274 -2.06 -41.11 3.14
CA PHE A 274 -2.02 -42.35 2.38
C PHE A 274 -0.59 -42.97 2.25
N GLY A 275 0.25 -42.79 3.28
CA GLY A 275 1.56 -43.42 3.40
C GLY A 275 2.74 -42.66 2.79
N GLU A 276 2.51 -41.46 2.23
CA GLU A 276 3.57 -40.63 1.61
C GLU A 276 3.27 -39.12 1.76
N PRO A 277 4.27 -38.24 1.57
CA PRO A 277 4.04 -36.81 1.50
C PRO A 277 3.02 -36.46 0.42
N ILE A 278 2.14 -35.48 0.72
CA ILE A 278 1.10 -35.08 -0.23
C ILE A 278 1.67 -34.41 -1.49
N SER A 279 2.88 -33.88 -1.42
CA SER A 279 3.63 -33.35 -2.58
C SER A 279 3.87 -34.38 -3.69
N HIS A 280 3.81 -35.69 -3.38
CA HIS A 280 3.92 -36.77 -4.38
C HIS A 280 2.66 -36.92 -5.26
N ARG A 281 1.56 -36.23 -4.92
CA ARG A 281 0.36 -36.19 -5.77
C ARG A 281 0.52 -35.12 -6.84
N GLN A 282 0.36 -35.51 -8.14
CA GLN A 282 0.55 -34.58 -9.25
C GLN A 282 -0.32 -33.31 -9.12
N ALA A 283 -1.58 -33.44 -8.70
CA ALA A 283 -2.45 -32.27 -8.51
C ALA A 283 -1.91 -31.29 -7.47
N VAL A 284 -1.31 -31.78 -6.38
CA VAL A 284 -0.67 -30.95 -5.35
C VAL A 284 0.60 -30.31 -5.90
N ALA A 285 1.48 -31.10 -6.54
CA ALA A 285 2.74 -30.61 -7.09
C ALA A 285 2.51 -29.54 -8.17
N PHE A 286 1.51 -29.73 -9.05
CA PHE A 286 1.18 -28.77 -10.10
C PHE A 286 0.59 -27.48 -9.51
N MET A 287 -0.27 -27.57 -8.49
CA MET A 287 -0.81 -26.38 -7.82
C MET A 287 0.31 -25.53 -7.17
N VAL A 288 1.31 -26.15 -6.54
CA VAL A 288 2.49 -25.44 -6.00
C VAL A 288 3.31 -24.82 -7.13
N ALA A 289 3.48 -25.53 -8.25
CA ALA A 289 4.19 -24.99 -9.41
C ALA A 289 3.44 -23.80 -10.04
N ASP A 290 2.12 -23.87 -10.15
CA ASP A 290 1.29 -22.78 -10.65
C ASP A 290 1.40 -21.53 -9.76
N ILE A 291 1.37 -21.70 -8.42
CA ILE A 291 1.61 -20.60 -7.48
C ILE A 291 2.96 -19.94 -7.76
N ALA A 292 4.03 -20.71 -7.93
CA ALA A 292 5.36 -20.18 -8.19
C ALA A 292 5.43 -19.39 -9.50
N ILE A 293 4.83 -19.91 -10.57
CA ILE A 293 4.80 -19.24 -11.89
C ILE A 293 4.04 -17.93 -11.82
N GLU A 294 2.85 -17.94 -11.23
CA GLU A 294 2.00 -16.74 -11.11
C GLU A 294 2.65 -15.68 -10.20
N LEU A 295 3.26 -16.08 -9.09
CA LEU A 295 3.98 -15.18 -8.20
C LEU A 295 5.15 -14.48 -8.91
N GLU A 296 5.98 -15.23 -9.66
CA GLU A 296 7.07 -14.63 -10.42
C GLU A 296 6.55 -13.68 -11.53
N ALA A 297 5.47 -14.04 -12.19
CA ALA A 297 4.85 -13.17 -13.19
C ALA A 297 4.38 -11.83 -12.55
N MET A 298 3.69 -11.89 -11.41
CA MET A 298 3.25 -10.71 -10.65
C MET A 298 4.45 -9.83 -10.26
N ARG A 299 5.51 -10.44 -9.74
CA ARG A 299 6.74 -9.75 -9.32
C ARG A 299 7.40 -9.01 -10.47
N LEU A 300 7.63 -9.69 -11.59
CA LEU A 300 8.28 -9.10 -12.75
C LEU A 300 7.44 -7.96 -13.37
N MET A 301 6.12 -8.08 -13.40
CA MET A 301 5.24 -7.00 -13.86
C MET A 301 5.30 -5.78 -12.94
N THR A 302 5.33 -6.00 -11.63
CA THR A 302 5.43 -4.95 -10.61
C THR A 302 6.77 -4.22 -10.72
N TRP A 303 7.87 -4.95 -10.78
CA TRP A 303 9.21 -4.39 -10.90
C TRP A 303 9.40 -3.62 -12.21
N ARG A 304 8.85 -4.12 -13.31
CA ARG A 304 8.86 -3.40 -14.58
C ARG A 304 8.15 -2.06 -14.48
N ALA A 305 6.97 -2.00 -13.89
CA ALA A 305 6.23 -0.75 -13.71
C ALA A 305 7.00 0.23 -12.82
N ALA A 306 7.58 -0.25 -11.72
CA ALA A 306 8.44 0.55 -10.84
C ALA A 306 9.69 1.08 -11.54
N SER A 307 10.35 0.23 -12.34
CA SER A 307 11.54 0.63 -13.12
C SER A 307 11.25 1.73 -14.14
N LEU A 308 10.09 1.68 -14.82
CA LEU A 308 9.68 2.73 -15.73
C LEU A 308 9.38 4.04 -14.99
N ALA A 309 8.70 3.95 -13.84
CA ALA A 309 8.42 5.11 -12.99
C ALA A 309 9.72 5.78 -12.51
N GLU A 310 10.72 4.97 -12.09
CA GLU A 310 12.04 5.45 -11.66
C GLU A 310 12.82 6.14 -12.78
N GLN A 311 12.70 5.64 -14.00
CA GLN A 311 13.34 6.24 -15.18
C GLN A 311 12.61 7.50 -15.69
N GLY A 312 11.48 7.89 -15.09
CA GLY A 312 10.66 9.01 -15.54
C GLY A 312 9.97 8.75 -16.88
N LEU A 313 9.79 7.48 -17.26
CA LEU A 313 9.09 7.07 -18.47
C LEU A 313 7.59 6.91 -18.20
N ASP A 314 6.80 6.77 -19.27
CA ASP A 314 5.38 6.43 -19.15
C ASP A 314 5.23 4.99 -18.64
N PHE A 315 4.55 4.85 -17.51
CA PHE A 315 4.32 3.57 -16.83
C PHE A 315 2.85 3.26 -16.56
N GLN A 316 1.92 4.12 -16.99
CA GLN A 316 0.48 3.98 -16.75
C GLN A 316 -0.04 2.60 -17.16
N LYS A 317 0.26 2.18 -18.38
CA LYS A 317 -0.16 0.88 -18.89
C LYS A 317 0.40 -0.28 -18.07
N GLN A 318 1.67 -0.21 -17.67
CA GLN A 318 2.33 -1.27 -16.92
C GLN A 318 1.81 -1.35 -15.48
N ALA A 319 1.57 -0.22 -14.84
CA ALA A 319 0.96 -0.17 -13.50
C ALA A 319 -0.47 -0.76 -13.53
N TYR A 320 -1.27 -0.41 -14.52
CA TYR A 320 -2.62 -0.97 -14.69
C TYR A 320 -2.59 -2.49 -14.92
N LEU A 321 -1.75 -2.97 -15.85
CA LEU A 321 -1.64 -4.41 -16.15
C LEU A 321 -1.11 -5.20 -14.94
N ALA A 322 -0.13 -4.67 -14.20
CA ALA A 322 0.36 -5.28 -12.98
C ALA A 322 -0.76 -5.36 -11.92
N LYS A 323 -1.54 -4.30 -11.73
CA LYS A 323 -2.66 -4.27 -10.78
C LYS A 323 -3.72 -5.31 -11.11
N VAL A 324 -4.13 -5.42 -12.39
CA VAL A 324 -5.12 -6.42 -12.83
C VAL A 324 -4.59 -7.83 -12.59
N ALA A 325 -3.35 -8.13 -13.01
CA ALA A 325 -2.73 -9.43 -12.79
C ALA A 325 -2.60 -9.78 -11.30
N CYS A 326 -2.11 -8.83 -10.48
CA CYS A 326 -1.99 -9.04 -9.03
C CYS A 326 -3.36 -9.24 -8.36
N ALA A 327 -4.39 -8.50 -8.75
CA ALA A 327 -5.73 -8.67 -8.20
C ALA A 327 -6.32 -10.07 -8.47
N GLU A 328 -6.09 -10.62 -9.66
CA GLU A 328 -6.57 -11.94 -10.06
C GLU A 328 -5.72 -13.07 -9.44
N HIS A 329 -4.40 -13.02 -9.65
CA HIS A 329 -3.50 -14.10 -9.22
C HIS A 329 -3.31 -14.15 -7.70
N ALA A 330 -3.33 -13.01 -7.00
CA ALA A 330 -3.26 -13.02 -5.54
C ALA A 330 -4.45 -13.75 -4.92
N MET A 331 -5.66 -13.56 -5.45
CA MET A 331 -6.83 -14.31 -4.98
C MET A 331 -6.73 -15.80 -5.28
N LYS A 332 -6.20 -16.16 -6.46
CA LYS A 332 -5.98 -17.56 -6.82
C LYS A 332 -4.95 -18.20 -5.89
N ILE A 333 -3.80 -17.56 -5.67
CA ILE A 333 -2.73 -18.03 -4.78
C ILE A 333 -3.26 -18.18 -3.34
N GLY A 334 -4.01 -17.21 -2.85
CA GLY A 334 -4.64 -17.30 -1.52
C GLY A 334 -5.61 -18.48 -1.40
N THR A 335 -6.43 -18.71 -2.43
CA THR A 335 -7.37 -19.84 -2.49
C THR A 335 -6.63 -21.18 -2.55
N ASP A 336 -5.62 -21.29 -3.40
CA ASP A 336 -4.80 -22.49 -3.56
C ASP A 336 -4.01 -22.79 -2.29
N GLY A 337 -3.54 -21.74 -1.58
CA GLY A 337 -2.91 -21.87 -0.28
C GLY A 337 -3.81 -22.55 0.75
N VAL A 338 -5.05 -22.10 0.87
CA VAL A 338 -6.05 -22.74 1.74
C VAL A 338 -6.35 -24.17 1.26
N GLN A 339 -6.50 -24.39 -0.04
CA GLN A 339 -6.81 -25.69 -0.62
C GLN A 339 -5.69 -26.72 -0.39
N LEU A 340 -4.43 -26.33 -0.49
CA LEU A 340 -3.26 -27.20 -0.28
C LEU A 340 -3.16 -27.72 1.17
N LEU A 341 -3.68 -26.99 2.14
CA LEU A 341 -3.74 -27.45 3.53
C LEU A 341 -4.96 -28.35 3.80
N GLY A 342 -5.90 -28.47 2.86
CA GLY A 342 -7.13 -29.25 3.03
C GLY A 342 -7.93 -28.76 4.22
N GLY A 343 -8.36 -29.67 5.12
CA GLY A 343 -9.11 -29.31 6.33
C GLY A 343 -8.39 -28.33 7.25
N HIS A 344 -7.07 -28.38 7.32
CA HIS A 344 -6.26 -27.43 8.10
C HIS A 344 -6.32 -25.99 7.55
N GLY A 345 -6.51 -25.79 6.22
CA GLY A 345 -6.64 -24.48 5.63
C GLY A 345 -7.88 -23.71 6.09
N PHE A 346 -8.89 -24.40 6.60
CA PHE A 346 -10.09 -23.80 7.22
C PHE A 346 -9.87 -23.39 8.69
N CYS A 347 -8.80 -23.89 9.31
CA CYS A 347 -8.55 -23.68 10.75
C CYS A 347 -7.63 -22.47 10.95
N ARG A 348 -7.93 -21.64 11.94
CA ARG A 348 -7.12 -20.46 12.31
C ARG A 348 -5.75 -20.79 12.94
N GLU A 349 -5.43 -22.08 13.07
CA GLU A 349 -4.10 -22.54 13.51
C GLU A 349 -3.00 -22.23 12.49
N HIS A 350 -3.38 -22.21 11.21
CA HIS A 350 -2.49 -21.93 10.07
C HIS A 350 -2.73 -20.53 9.49
N PRO A 351 -1.70 -19.82 9.05
CA PRO A 351 -1.82 -18.41 8.65
C PRO A 351 -2.46 -18.22 7.27
N VAL A 352 -2.60 -19.28 6.46
CA VAL A 352 -3.08 -19.18 5.07
C VAL A 352 -4.48 -18.59 4.96
N GLU A 353 -5.35 -18.80 5.95
CA GLU A 353 -6.71 -18.25 5.96
C GLU A 353 -6.71 -16.73 6.14
N ALA A 354 -5.79 -16.19 6.97
CA ALA A 354 -5.62 -14.76 7.16
C ALA A 354 -5.05 -14.12 5.87
N TRP A 355 -4.07 -14.74 5.25
CA TRP A 355 -3.51 -14.26 3.99
C TRP A 355 -4.54 -14.27 2.86
N TYR A 356 -5.35 -15.34 2.74
CA TYR A 356 -6.48 -15.39 1.81
C TYR A 356 -7.43 -14.21 2.00
N ARG A 357 -7.80 -13.90 3.23
CA ARG A 357 -8.69 -12.77 3.56
C ARG A 357 -8.05 -11.42 3.20
N ASN A 358 -6.75 -11.25 3.52
CA ASN A 358 -6.01 -10.02 3.26
C ASN A 358 -5.79 -9.78 1.75
N LEU A 359 -5.44 -10.82 1.00
CA LEU A 359 -5.20 -10.73 -0.46
C LEU A 359 -6.45 -10.28 -1.23
N ARG A 360 -7.66 -10.48 -0.67
CA ARG A 360 -8.88 -9.98 -1.30
C ARG A 360 -8.92 -8.46 -1.43
N ALA A 361 -8.26 -7.75 -0.54
CA ALA A 361 -8.21 -6.29 -0.54
C ALA A 361 -7.46 -5.70 -1.76
N ILE A 362 -6.54 -6.46 -2.35
CA ILE A 362 -5.75 -5.99 -3.51
C ILE A 362 -6.62 -5.57 -4.70
N ALA A 363 -7.74 -6.25 -4.93
CA ALA A 363 -8.68 -5.90 -6.00
C ALA A 363 -9.53 -4.66 -5.69
N ILE A 364 -9.61 -4.25 -4.42
CA ILE A 364 -10.57 -3.25 -3.94
C ILE A 364 -9.89 -1.92 -3.64
N LEU A 365 -8.66 -1.96 -3.09
CA LEU A 365 -7.92 -0.77 -2.66
C LEU A 365 -7.32 -0.02 -3.85
N ASP A 366 -7.42 1.32 -3.82
CA ASP A 366 -6.69 2.25 -4.66
C ASP A 366 -6.29 3.51 -3.86
N GLY A 367 -5.17 4.15 -4.23
CA GLY A 367 -4.75 5.42 -3.64
C GLY A 367 -4.22 5.36 -2.21
N VAL A 368 -3.91 4.17 -1.66
CA VAL A 368 -3.54 4.00 -0.24
C VAL A 368 -2.08 3.62 0.00
N ALA A 369 -1.35 3.29 -1.04
CA ALA A 369 0.09 3.01 -1.00
C ALA A 369 0.77 3.82 -2.11
N SER A 370 2.03 4.18 -1.97
CA SER A 370 2.78 4.87 -3.02
C SER A 370 4.25 4.50 -2.96
N VAL A 371 4.83 4.22 -4.12
CA VAL A 371 6.24 3.89 -4.28
C VAL A 371 7.08 5.06 -4.75
#